data_acd419a98e297c00839189b82afa48d3
#
_entry.id   acd419a98e297c00839189b82afa48d3
#
_cell.length_a   1.000
_cell.length_b   1.000
_cell.length_c   1.000
_cell.angle_alpha   90.00
_cell.angle_beta   90.00
_cell.angle_gamma   90.00
#
_symmetry.space_group_name_H-M   'P 1'
#
loop_
_entity.id
_entity.type
_entity.pdbx_description
1 polymer ?
#
loop_
_entity_poly.entity_id
_entity_poly.type
_entity_poly.pdbx_seq_one_letter_code
_entity_poly.pdbx_strand_id
1 'polypeptide(L)'
;MKTKKIICVLILIVVSILFVFTLFDFFRSLFVPNFEIVVNNKNRAEINEMIENFCDDPNKINRIRFEVELGDGELRLYNYFHLEKKAIASQSDRIMDYMCENGTSVKGICLFQMLIETIIFLYVKSILDSENEQ
;
A
#
# COMPACT_ATOMS: atom_id res chain seq x y z
N MET A 1 -26.68 16.07 18.92
CA MET A 1 -26.28 17.05 17.90
C MET A 1 -24.84 17.49 18.03
N LYS A 2 -24.40 17.95 19.19
CA LYS A 2 -23.02 18.34 19.44
C LYS A 2 -22.05 17.16 19.25
N THR A 3 -22.44 15.98 19.75
CA THR A 3 -21.65 14.75 19.63
C THR A 3 -21.48 14.33 18.15
N LYS A 4 -22.54 14.45 17.36
CA LYS A 4 -22.50 14.11 15.94
C LYS A 4 -21.55 15.02 15.16
N LYS A 5 -21.55 16.33 15.45
CA LYS A 5 -20.61 17.27 14.85
C LYS A 5 -19.16 16.96 15.21
N ILE A 6 -18.89 16.63 16.46
CA ILE A 6 -17.56 16.28 16.92
C ILE A 6 -17.07 15.03 16.21
N ILE A 7 -17.91 14.00 16.11
CA ILE A 7 -17.57 12.75 15.41
C ILE A 7 -17.27 13.04 13.94
N CYS A 8 -18.10 13.86 13.27
CA CYS A 8 -17.85 14.23 11.86
C CYS A 8 -16.52 14.94 11.67
N VAL A 9 -16.21 15.91 12.54
CA VAL A 9 -14.94 16.64 12.48
C VAL A 9 -13.75 15.69 12.69
N LEU A 10 -13.83 14.78 13.66
CA LEU A 10 -12.79 13.80 13.92
C LEU A 10 -12.57 12.88 12.72
N ILE A 11 -13.65 12.41 12.08
CA ILE A 11 -13.56 11.57 10.88
C ILE A 11 -12.90 12.36 9.74
N LEU A 12 -13.28 13.62 9.53
CA LEU A 12 -12.67 14.46 8.50
C LEU A 12 -11.18 14.66 8.72
N ILE A 13 -10.77 14.86 9.97
CA ILE A 13 -9.34 15.00 10.32
C ILE A 13 -8.59 13.70 10.01
N VAL A 14 -9.11 12.55 10.45
CA VAL A 14 -8.47 11.25 10.22
C VAL A 14 -8.37 10.94 8.73
N VAL A 15 -9.45 11.14 7.98
CA VAL A 15 -9.47 10.91 6.53
C VAL A 15 -8.48 11.82 5.82
N SER A 16 -8.38 13.09 6.25
CA SER A 16 -7.42 14.04 5.66
C SER A 16 -5.98 13.60 5.89
N ILE A 17 -5.65 13.13 7.10
CA ILE A 17 -4.32 12.61 7.42
C ILE A 17 -4.01 11.38 6.56
N LEU A 18 -4.94 10.44 6.47
CA LEU A 18 -4.78 9.23 5.63
C LEU A 18 -4.59 9.61 4.15
N PHE A 19 -5.33 10.58 3.66
CA PHE A 19 -5.20 11.06 2.29
C PHE A 19 -3.80 11.61 2.02
N VAL A 20 -3.25 12.40 2.95
CA VAL A 20 -1.89 12.94 2.81
C VAL A 20 -0.86 11.81 2.72
N PHE A 21 -0.96 10.79 3.60
CA PHE A 21 -0.06 9.64 3.54
C PHE A 21 -0.20 8.86 2.24
N THR A 22 -1.43 8.64 1.77
CA THR A 22 -1.68 7.96 0.51
C THR A 22 -1.11 8.76 -0.67
N LEU A 23 -1.23 10.08 -0.63
CA LEU A 23 -0.70 10.98 -1.64
C LEU A 23 0.83 10.89 -1.72
N PHE A 24 1.52 10.85 -0.57
CA PHE A 24 2.97 10.64 -0.54
C PHE A 24 3.36 9.30 -1.15
N ASP A 25 2.67 8.22 -0.79
CA ASP A 25 2.91 6.90 -1.38
C ASP A 25 2.68 6.91 -2.89
N PHE A 26 1.64 7.58 -3.35
CA PHE A 26 1.35 7.72 -4.78
C PHE A 26 2.48 8.42 -5.52
N PHE A 27 2.93 9.58 -5.02
CA PHE A 27 4.03 10.32 -5.65
C PHE A 27 5.32 9.50 -5.65
N ARG A 28 5.62 8.83 -4.55
CA ARG A 28 6.79 7.96 -4.48
C ARG A 28 6.71 6.85 -5.53
N SER A 29 5.53 6.25 -5.73
CA SER A 29 5.34 5.16 -6.68
C SER A 29 5.46 5.59 -8.15
N LEU A 30 5.38 6.89 -8.45
CA LEU A 30 5.65 7.42 -9.79
C LEU A 30 7.13 7.36 -10.14
N PHE A 31 8.01 7.45 -9.15
CA PHE A 31 9.47 7.48 -9.35
C PHE A 31 10.13 6.15 -9.04
N VAL A 32 9.56 5.38 -8.12
CA VAL A 32 10.10 4.08 -7.67
C VAL A 32 9.07 3.00 -8.00
N PRO A 33 9.33 2.17 -9.03
CA PRO A 33 8.42 1.06 -9.35
C PRO A 33 8.25 0.14 -8.13
N ASN A 34 7.01 -0.12 -7.75
CA ASN A 34 6.69 -0.99 -6.65
C ASN A 34 5.40 -1.75 -6.91
N PHE A 35 5.33 -2.95 -6.38
CA PHE A 35 4.19 -3.84 -6.54
C PHE A 35 3.86 -4.49 -5.22
N GLU A 36 2.58 -4.81 -5.03
CA GLU A 36 2.09 -5.48 -3.85
C GLU A 36 1.33 -6.74 -4.23
N ILE A 37 1.51 -7.80 -3.46
CA ILE A 37 0.75 -9.03 -3.63
C ILE A 37 0.34 -9.58 -2.25
N VAL A 38 -0.90 -10.06 -2.17
CA VAL A 38 -1.40 -10.73 -0.97
C VAL A 38 -1.14 -12.21 -1.12
N VAL A 39 -0.45 -12.79 -0.13
CA VAL A 39 -0.11 -14.22 -0.14
C VAL A 39 -1.33 -15.02 0.31
N ASN A 40 -1.70 -16.03 -0.48
CA ASN A 40 -2.82 -16.92 -0.20
C ASN A 40 -2.40 -18.37 -0.44
N ASN A 41 -3.31 -19.31 -0.24
CA ASN A 41 -3.01 -20.74 -0.37
C ASN A 41 -2.60 -21.15 -1.79
N LYS A 42 -3.03 -20.40 -2.81
CA LYS A 42 -2.72 -20.71 -4.21
C LYS A 42 -1.31 -20.31 -4.62
N ASN A 43 -0.81 -19.19 -4.09
CA ASN A 43 0.48 -18.63 -4.48
C ASN A 43 1.58 -18.78 -3.44
N ARG A 44 1.26 -19.28 -2.24
CA ARG A 44 2.24 -19.34 -1.13
C ARG A 44 3.48 -20.17 -1.45
N ALA A 45 3.31 -21.33 -2.07
CA ALA A 45 4.44 -22.19 -2.39
C ALA A 45 5.43 -21.51 -3.35
N GLU A 46 4.90 -20.86 -4.39
CA GLU A 46 5.71 -20.15 -5.38
C GLU A 46 6.40 -18.93 -4.79
N ILE A 47 5.66 -18.15 -3.98
CA ILE A 47 6.21 -16.96 -3.31
C ILE A 47 7.30 -17.37 -2.31
N ASN A 48 7.05 -18.41 -1.50
CA ASN A 48 8.05 -18.89 -0.54
C ASN A 48 9.34 -19.31 -1.23
N GLU A 49 9.24 -19.99 -2.37
CA GLU A 49 10.42 -20.37 -3.16
C GLU A 49 11.21 -19.15 -3.62
N MET A 50 10.53 -18.10 -4.05
CA MET A 50 11.19 -16.88 -4.53
C MET A 50 11.90 -16.09 -3.43
N ILE A 51 11.36 -16.11 -2.20
CA ILE A 51 11.85 -15.26 -1.12
C ILE A 51 12.61 -16.01 -0.03
N GLU A 52 12.73 -17.34 -0.11
CA GLU A 52 13.36 -18.17 0.93
C GLU A 52 14.82 -17.78 1.21
N ASN A 53 15.55 -17.30 0.19
CA ASN A 53 16.95 -16.95 0.31
C ASN A 53 17.20 -15.60 1.01
N PHE A 54 16.18 -14.79 1.16
CA PHE A 54 16.31 -13.46 1.77
C PHE A 54 15.21 -13.09 2.75
N CYS A 55 14.40 -14.07 3.17
CA CYS A 55 13.46 -13.93 4.26
C CYS A 55 13.68 -15.01 5.30
N ASP A 56 13.69 -14.65 6.58
CA ASP A 56 13.96 -15.61 7.65
C ASP A 56 12.82 -16.59 7.85
N ASP A 57 11.57 -16.12 7.70
CA ASP A 57 10.38 -16.97 7.83
C ASP A 57 9.35 -16.60 6.79
N PRO A 58 9.45 -17.16 5.57
CA PRO A 58 8.51 -16.84 4.48
C PRO A 58 7.06 -17.17 4.80
N ASN A 59 6.80 -18.18 5.64
CA ASN A 59 5.46 -18.63 5.98
C ASN A 59 4.66 -17.59 6.79
N LYS A 60 5.34 -16.69 7.46
CA LYS A 60 4.69 -15.62 8.25
C LYS A 60 4.32 -14.40 7.43
N ILE A 61 4.79 -14.33 6.19
CA ILE A 61 4.54 -13.18 5.34
C ILE A 61 3.19 -13.35 4.65
N ASN A 62 2.28 -12.41 4.86
CA ASN A 62 0.93 -12.44 4.30
C ASN A 62 0.71 -11.40 3.19
N ARG A 63 1.49 -10.34 3.20
CA ARG A 63 1.44 -9.28 2.19
C ARG A 63 2.85 -8.82 1.91
N ILE A 64 3.21 -8.81 0.64
CA ILE A 64 4.57 -8.46 0.21
C ILE A 64 4.48 -7.24 -0.69
N ARG A 65 5.34 -6.25 -0.42
CA ARG A 65 5.55 -5.11 -1.30
C ARG A 65 7.00 -5.11 -1.74
N PHE A 66 7.22 -5.04 -3.05
CA PHE A 66 8.55 -4.92 -3.64
C PHE A 66 8.75 -3.53 -4.21
N GLU A 67 9.90 -2.92 -3.90
CA GLU A 67 10.34 -1.68 -4.51
C GLU A 67 11.69 -1.88 -5.19
N VAL A 68 11.87 -1.25 -6.35
CA VAL A 68 13.16 -1.23 -7.05
C VAL A 68 13.96 -0.04 -6.53
N GLU A 69 15.14 -0.29 -5.96
CA GLU A 69 16.01 0.78 -5.49
C GLU A 69 16.67 1.48 -6.69
N LEU A 70 16.52 2.81 -6.77
CA LEU A 70 17.14 3.60 -7.81
C LEU A 70 18.65 3.66 -7.61
N GLY A 71 19.39 3.35 -8.65
CA GLY A 71 20.85 3.44 -8.68
C GLY A 71 21.55 2.08 -8.73
N ASP A 72 21.19 1.11 -7.89
CA ASP A 72 21.84 -0.22 -7.86
C ASP A 72 20.97 -1.34 -8.43
N GLY A 73 19.68 -1.09 -8.68
CA GLY A 73 18.76 -2.08 -9.22
C GLY A 73 18.36 -3.17 -8.24
N GLU A 74 18.66 -3.02 -6.97
CA GLU A 74 18.25 -3.96 -5.95
C GLU A 74 16.77 -3.84 -5.62
N LEU A 75 16.12 -4.98 -5.36
CA LEU A 75 14.75 -4.99 -4.85
C LEU A 75 14.75 -4.95 -3.34
N ARG A 76 13.91 -4.06 -2.80
CA ARG A 76 13.60 -4.05 -1.37
C ARG A 76 12.32 -4.81 -1.13
N LEU A 77 12.35 -5.74 -0.18
CA LEU A 77 11.18 -6.51 0.23
C LEU A 77 10.61 -5.92 1.51
N TYR A 78 9.33 -5.58 1.48
CA TYR A 78 8.61 -5.11 2.64
C TYR A 78 7.52 -6.10 3.02
N ASN A 79 7.43 -6.42 4.31
CA ASN A 79 6.29 -7.12 4.90
C ASN A 79 5.45 -6.07 5.61
N TYR A 80 4.33 -5.70 5.03
CA TYR A 80 3.55 -4.52 5.39
C TYR A 80 4.40 -3.25 5.19
N PHE A 81 4.79 -2.56 6.27
CA PHE A 81 5.64 -1.36 6.22
C PHE A 81 7.07 -1.64 6.71
N HIS A 82 7.38 -2.89 7.03
CA HIS A 82 8.65 -3.28 7.61
C HIS A 82 9.58 -3.82 6.52
N LEU A 83 10.79 -3.24 6.41
CA LEU A 83 11.81 -3.71 5.48
C LEU A 83 12.40 -5.03 6.00
N GLU A 84 12.23 -6.11 5.25
CA GLU A 84 12.80 -7.41 5.60
C GLU A 84 14.25 -7.50 5.13
N LYS A 85 14.47 -7.56 3.83
CA LYS A 85 15.80 -7.68 3.25
C LYS A 85 15.83 -7.12 1.83
N LYS A 86 17.03 -6.92 1.30
CA LYS A 86 17.24 -6.55 -0.10
C LYS A 86 17.61 -7.79 -0.90
N ALA A 87 17.00 -7.96 -2.07
CA ALA A 87 17.34 -9.00 -3.02
C ALA A 87 18.49 -8.53 -3.90
N ILE A 88 19.46 -9.41 -4.15
CA ILE A 88 20.56 -9.14 -5.08
C ILE A 88 20.06 -9.10 -6.53
N ALA A 89 20.80 -8.46 -7.42
CA ALA A 89 20.38 -8.24 -8.81
C ALA A 89 19.98 -9.52 -9.55
N SER A 90 20.70 -10.63 -9.32
CA SER A 90 20.41 -11.92 -9.97
C SER A 90 19.07 -12.54 -9.56
N GLN A 91 18.54 -12.17 -8.37
CA GLN A 91 17.25 -12.64 -7.88
C GLN A 91 16.14 -11.66 -8.26
N SER A 92 16.48 -10.38 -8.48
CA SER A 92 15.53 -9.32 -8.74
C SER A 92 14.71 -9.53 -10.00
N ASP A 93 15.33 -10.01 -11.08
CA ASP A 93 14.67 -10.19 -12.38
C ASP A 93 13.50 -11.17 -12.29
N ARG A 94 13.69 -12.31 -11.62
CA ARG A 94 12.63 -13.31 -11.43
C ARG A 94 11.47 -12.74 -10.62
N ILE A 95 11.79 -12.05 -9.54
CA ILE A 95 10.79 -11.44 -8.66
C ILE A 95 10.03 -10.34 -9.39
N MET A 96 10.76 -9.50 -10.15
CA MET A 96 10.14 -8.44 -10.96
C MET A 96 9.16 -9.01 -11.98
N ASP A 97 9.56 -10.05 -12.72
CA ASP A 97 8.69 -10.68 -13.72
C ASP A 97 7.43 -11.25 -13.07
N TYR A 98 7.58 -11.92 -11.95
CA TYR A 98 6.42 -12.47 -11.22
C TYR A 98 5.48 -11.37 -10.74
N MET A 99 6.02 -10.31 -10.15
CA MET A 99 5.21 -9.20 -9.63
C MET A 99 4.53 -8.40 -10.73
N CYS A 100 5.18 -8.25 -11.89
CA CYS A 100 4.56 -7.58 -13.04
C CYS A 100 3.36 -8.37 -13.59
N GLU A 101 3.42 -9.71 -13.53
CA GLU A 101 2.32 -10.57 -14.00
C GLU A 101 1.21 -10.74 -12.97
N ASN A 102 1.56 -10.86 -11.68
CA ASN A 102 0.62 -11.27 -10.63
C ASN A 102 0.38 -10.22 -9.55
N GLY A 103 1.28 -9.25 -9.40
CA GLY A 103 1.17 -8.22 -8.39
C GLY A 103 0.31 -7.04 -8.83
N THR A 104 -0.14 -6.25 -7.87
CA THR A 104 -0.87 -5.02 -8.11
C THR A 104 0.08 -3.83 -7.93
N SER A 105 0.12 -2.94 -8.91
CA SER A 105 0.92 -1.72 -8.80
C SER A 105 0.45 -0.87 -7.63
N VAL A 106 1.38 -0.46 -6.78
CA VAL A 106 1.05 0.39 -5.62
C VAL A 106 0.45 1.73 -6.09
N LYS A 107 0.88 2.23 -7.25
CA LYS A 107 0.28 3.43 -7.85
C LYS A 107 -1.23 3.27 -8.07
N GLY A 108 -1.66 2.14 -8.62
CA GLY A 108 -3.08 1.84 -8.81
C GLY A 108 -3.83 1.68 -7.49
N ILE A 109 -3.23 1.03 -6.50
CA ILE A 109 -3.79 0.88 -5.17
C ILE A 109 -3.99 2.26 -4.53
N CYS A 110 -2.99 3.14 -4.62
CA CYS A 110 -3.07 4.50 -4.08
C CYS A 110 -4.17 5.33 -4.75
N LEU A 111 -4.32 5.22 -6.07
CA LEU A 111 -5.40 5.92 -6.79
C LEU A 111 -6.77 5.47 -6.29
N PHE A 112 -6.98 4.16 -6.15
CA PHE A 112 -8.23 3.60 -5.66
C PHE A 112 -8.51 4.05 -4.21
N GLN A 113 -7.49 4.00 -3.36
CA GLN A 113 -7.58 4.42 -1.97
C GLN A 113 -7.91 5.92 -1.86
N MET A 114 -7.28 6.77 -2.66
CA MET A 114 -7.59 8.21 -2.68
C MET A 114 -9.02 8.47 -3.12
N LEU A 115 -9.54 7.70 -4.07
CA LEU A 115 -10.93 7.81 -4.50
C LEU A 115 -11.89 7.50 -3.35
N ILE A 116 -11.65 6.40 -2.63
CA ILE A 116 -12.47 6.01 -1.47
C ILE A 116 -12.41 7.09 -0.38
N GLU A 117 -11.22 7.57 -0.05
CA GLU A 117 -11.02 8.61 0.96
C GLU A 117 -11.74 9.90 0.59
N THR A 118 -11.71 10.29 -0.69
CA THR A 118 -12.43 11.46 -1.19
C THR A 118 -13.94 11.30 -1.04
N ILE A 119 -14.48 10.13 -1.37
CA ILE A 119 -15.91 9.85 -1.24
C ILE A 119 -16.34 9.94 0.22
N ILE A 120 -15.57 9.35 1.13
CA ILE A 120 -15.85 9.40 2.58
C ILE A 120 -15.81 10.84 3.07
N PHE A 121 -14.79 11.61 2.67
CA PHE A 121 -14.64 13.01 3.05
C PHE A 121 -15.86 13.83 2.63
N LEU A 122 -16.26 13.74 1.36
CA LEU A 122 -17.39 14.50 0.82
C LEU A 122 -18.71 14.10 1.49
N TYR A 123 -18.91 12.82 1.76
CA TYR A 123 -20.09 12.32 2.43
C TYR A 123 -20.19 12.87 3.86
N VAL A 124 -19.11 12.76 4.64
CA VAL A 124 -19.08 13.24 6.02
C VAL A 124 -19.20 14.75 6.07
N LYS A 125 -18.55 15.47 5.15
CA LYS A 125 -18.67 16.93 5.04
C LYS A 125 -20.12 17.34 4.75
N SER A 126 -20.81 16.62 3.88
CA SER A 126 -22.22 16.85 3.58
C SER A 126 -23.09 16.72 4.84
N ILE A 127 -22.83 15.71 5.66
CA ILE A 127 -23.54 15.53 6.94
C ILE A 127 -23.24 16.69 7.89
N LEU A 128 -21.99 17.12 7.99
CA LEU A 128 -21.59 18.22 8.86
C LEU A 128 -22.22 19.55 8.42
N ASP A 129 -22.24 19.83 7.13
CA ASP A 129 -22.85 21.05 6.58
C ASP A 129 -24.35 21.05 6.85
N SER A 130 -25.04 19.92 6.72
CA SER A 130 -26.44 19.75 7.04
C SER A 130 -26.72 20.04 8.52
N GLU A 131 -25.87 19.59 9.43
CA GLU A 131 -25.99 19.87 10.87
C GLU A 131 -25.76 21.36 11.18
N ASN A 132 -24.86 22.01 10.44
CA ASN A 132 -24.58 23.43 10.64
C ASN A 132 -25.72 24.36 10.15
N GLU A 133 -26.51 23.90 9.18
CA GLU A 133 -27.67 24.65 8.67
C GLU A 133 -28.87 24.63 9.62
N GLN A 134 -28.86 23.72 10.59
CA GLN A 134 -29.88 23.62 11.63
C GLN A 134 -29.46 24.43 12.87
#